data_ac097caa53830941fc57ded21dceec9d
#
_entry.id   ac097caa53830941fc57ded21dceec9d
#
_cell.length_a   1.000
_cell.length_b   1.000
_cell.length_c   1.000
_cell.angle_alpha   90.00
_cell.angle_beta   90.00
_cell.angle_gamma   90.00
#
_symmetry.space_group_name_H-M   'P 1'
#
loop_
_entity.id
_entity.type
_entity.pdbx_description
1 polymer ?
#
loop_
_entity_poly.entity_id
_entity_poly.type
_entity_poly.pdbx_seq_one_letter_code
_entity_poly.pdbx_strand_id
1 'polypeptide(L)'
;MYRQADACRWPEIRPQRKMTMAATASRQTLRSLPARSATIMVALLLFSAWLTSAVAEDFKSQPFPQPPGKKGLQVQMVDDAIALGIHHAAINIDLTALFRPKPDNDTIQFRHDDQDWFLSRSYAASLDRQIRPLSDARIVVYAILLAYPSHQAARDAVMLHPKAHGEFTIAGFNTASEEGLRTYKAIIAFLAERYSGLHPDSGRVWGWIVGNEVNSQKVWYNLGQMTLAEAVSEYEKAVRATHDAVREYSDHGRCYLSFDHFWTARMPGVTEQESYPTREFLKRFARLARERGDFEWHVAQHPYPDDLGNPRTWLDQLATPSVDSPHVTFRNLEVLCKYMQQPELLWNQQPRRIILSEQGIHCLDIAEGENLQAAGFAFAWEKVARQPAIDALIWHRHVDHAHEGGLKLGLWTNKPGTISDPDRQRPIYELFRKADTSDWSAAAASALPIIGIDSWDALPR
;
A
#
# COMPACT_ATOMS: atom_id res chain seq x y z
N MET A 1 -14.89 -6.61 20.96
CA MET A 1 -15.33 -5.28 21.50
C MET A 1 -14.40 -4.23 20.87
N TYR A 2 -14.76 -3.73 19.70
CA TYR A 2 -14.05 -2.64 19.06
C TYR A 2 -14.62 -1.33 19.58
N ARG A 3 -13.90 -0.62 20.45
CA ARG A 3 -14.19 0.78 20.78
C ARG A 3 -13.20 1.66 20.06
N GLN A 4 -13.77 2.56 19.24
CA GLN A 4 -13.23 3.80 18.69
C GLN A 4 -11.76 3.82 18.26
N ALA A 5 -11.56 3.79 16.94
CA ALA A 5 -10.34 4.28 16.29
C ALA A 5 -10.47 5.79 16.11
N ASP A 6 -9.79 6.56 16.98
CA ASP A 6 -9.53 7.97 16.70
C ASP A 6 -8.50 8.07 15.57
N ALA A 7 -8.88 8.83 14.54
CA ALA A 7 -8.13 8.96 13.30
C ALA A 7 -6.67 9.38 13.52
N CYS A 8 -5.75 8.70 12.84
CA CYS A 8 -4.34 9.07 12.72
C CYS A 8 -4.19 10.50 12.18
N ARG A 9 -3.96 11.47 13.05
CA ARG A 9 -3.49 12.80 12.67
C ARG A 9 -1.97 12.84 12.81
N TRP A 10 -1.30 13.22 11.74
CA TRP A 10 0.11 13.59 11.76
C TRP A 10 0.29 14.93 12.49
N PRO A 11 1.35 15.13 13.31
CA PRO A 11 1.60 16.41 13.97
C PRO A 11 1.95 17.51 12.95
N GLU A 12 1.36 18.69 13.12
CA GLU A 12 1.72 19.91 12.38
C GLU A 12 3.13 20.35 12.73
N ILE A 13 4.01 20.37 11.74
CA ILE A 13 5.37 20.95 11.86
C ILE A 13 5.26 22.46 11.68
N ARG A 14 5.59 23.24 12.73
CA ARG A 14 5.66 24.70 12.69
C ARG A 14 6.81 25.16 11.78
N PRO A 15 6.59 26.20 10.94
CA PRO A 15 7.64 26.70 10.04
C PRO A 15 8.69 27.54 10.78
N GLN A 16 9.96 27.27 10.51
CA GLN A 16 11.07 28.14 10.91
C GLN A 16 11.18 29.39 10.01
N ARG A 17 11.65 30.50 10.62
CA ARG A 17 11.71 31.84 10.07
C ARG A 17 12.47 31.98 8.74
N LYS A 18 11.87 32.75 7.83
CA LYS A 18 12.47 33.22 6.57
C LYS A 18 13.63 34.16 6.80
N MET A 19 14.77 33.91 6.15
CA MET A 19 15.77 34.92 5.81
C MET A 19 15.48 35.46 4.41
N THR A 20 15.26 36.75 4.32
CA THR A 20 15.06 37.49 3.07
C THR A 20 16.42 37.86 2.46
N MET A 21 16.68 37.41 1.21
CA MET A 21 17.71 38.00 0.36
C MET A 21 17.02 38.75 -0.79
N ALA A 22 17.38 40.03 -0.90
CA ALA A 22 16.92 40.90 -1.97
C ALA A 22 17.72 40.65 -3.25
N ALA A 23 17.02 40.37 -4.36
CA ALA A 23 17.62 40.29 -5.68
C ALA A 23 17.31 41.56 -6.48
N THR A 24 18.35 42.25 -6.88
CA THR A 24 18.34 43.45 -7.75
C THR A 24 18.16 42.96 -9.22
N ALA A 25 17.09 43.40 -9.86
CA ALA A 25 16.84 43.15 -11.28
C ALA A 25 17.51 44.19 -12.17
N SER A 26 18.45 43.79 -13.02
CA SER A 26 18.96 44.60 -14.13
C SER A 26 18.18 44.27 -15.42
N ARG A 27 17.59 45.32 -16.04
CA ARG A 27 16.96 45.22 -17.36
C ARG A 27 18.05 45.17 -18.45
N GLN A 28 18.14 44.06 -19.16
CA GLN A 28 18.85 43.98 -20.45
C GLN A 28 17.89 43.99 -21.62
N THR A 29 18.16 44.88 -22.56
CA THR A 29 17.47 45.11 -23.83
C THR A 29 17.69 43.93 -24.78
N LEU A 30 16.62 43.34 -25.28
CA LEU A 30 16.62 42.29 -26.34
C LEU A 30 17.15 42.90 -27.66
N ARG A 31 18.33 42.46 -28.07
CA ARG A 31 18.82 42.62 -29.46
C ARG A 31 18.37 41.43 -30.29
N SER A 32 17.86 41.69 -31.50
CA SER A 32 17.44 40.70 -32.49
C SER A 32 18.60 39.78 -32.92
N LEU A 33 18.42 38.48 -32.74
CA LEU A 33 19.38 37.44 -33.16
C LEU A 33 19.26 37.14 -34.66
N PRO A 34 20.35 36.87 -35.42
CA PRO A 34 20.32 36.55 -36.83
C PRO A 34 19.71 35.17 -37.11
N ALA A 35 19.09 34.98 -38.27
CA ALA A 35 18.31 33.80 -38.68
C ALA A 35 19.01 32.42 -38.48
N ARG A 36 20.34 32.37 -38.50
CA ARG A 36 21.12 31.13 -38.23
C ARG A 36 21.03 30.66 -36.77
N SER A 37 20.82 31.59 -35.83
CA SER A 37 20.64 31.25 -34.42
C SER A 37 19.26 30.64 -34.11
N ALA A 38 18.24 31.03 -34.87
CA ALA A 38 16.88 30.46 -34.73
C ALA A 38 16.84 28.97 -35.17
N THR A 39 17.53 28.60 -36.24
CA THR A 39 17.60 27.21 -36.72
C THR A 39 18.33 26.29 -35.73
N ILE A 40 19.42 26.77 -35.11
CA ILE A 40 20.15 26.02 -34.08
C ILE A 40 19.29 25.86 -32.81
N MET A 41 18.57 26.89 -32.42
CA MET A 41 17.68 26.85 -31.24
C MET A 41 16.50 25.89 -31.44
N VAL A 42 15.89 25.87 -32.64
CA VAL A 42 14.84 24.89 -32.99
C VAL A 42 15.39 23.46 -33.02
N ALA A 43 16.58 23.24 -33.58
CA ALA A 43 17.24 21.92 -33.58
C ALA A 43 17.58 21.46 -32.17
N LEU A 44 18.05 22.33 -31.29
CA LEU A 44 18.32 22.02 -29.87
C LEU A 44 17.02 21.72 -29.10
N LEU A 45 15.93 22.45 -29.36
CA LEU A 45 14.63 22.18 -28.75
C LEU A 45 14.04 20.84 -29.24
N LEU A 46 14.14 20.52 -30.52
CA LEU A 46 13.72 19.24 -31.07
C LEU A 46 14.57 18.08 -30.56
N PHE A 47 15.88 18.27 -30.43
CA PHE A 47 16.79 17.28 -29.88
C PHE A 47 16.54 17.06 -28.37
N SER A 48 16.30 18.13 -27.60
CA SER A 48 15.93 18.00 -26.18
C SER A 48 14.57 17.33 -25.99
N ALA A 49 13.58 17.65 -26.85
CA ALA A 49 12.26 16.98 -26.81
C ALA A 49 12.36 15.50 -27.20
N TRP A 50 13.24 15.15 -28.14
CA TRP A 50 13.49 13.76 -28.51
C TRP A 50 14.20 12.98 -27.41
N LEU A 51 15.22 13.59 -26.75
CA LEU A 51 15.90 12.99 -25.60
C LEU A 51 14.94 12.78 -24.42
N THR A 52 14.09 13.75 -24.10
CA THR A 52 13.10 13.59 -23.00
C THR A 52 12.08 12.52 -23.31
N SER A 53 11.62 12.42 -24.57
CA SER A 53 10.71 11.36 -25.01
C SER A 53 11.37 9.97 -24.95
N ALA A 54 12.62 9.84 -25.38
CA ALA A 54 13.35 8.57 -25.33
C ALA A 54 13.61 8.12 -23.88
N VAL A 55 13.93 9.05 -22.98
CA VAL A 55 14.11 8.75 -21.55
C VAL A 55 12.77 8.36 -20.91
N ALA A 56 11.67 9.03 -21.26
CA ALA A 56 10.35 8.69 -20.75
C ALA A 56 9.92 7.28 -21.20
N GLU A 57 10.18 6.91 -22.45
CA GLU A 57 9.89 5.58 -22.98
C GLU A 57 10.73 4.49 -22.27
N ASP A 58 12.00 4.77 -21.99
CA ASP A 58 12.87 3.85 -21.24
C ASP A 58 12.32 3.58 -19.83
N PHE A 59 11.89 4.61 -19.09
CA PHE A 59 11.28 4.43 -17.77
C PHE A 59 9.94 3.68 -17.83
N LYS A 60 9.10 3.96 -18.84
CA LYS A 60 7.81 3.32 -19.00
C LYS A 60 7.93 1.81 -19.25
N SER A 61 8.88 1.41 -20.08
CA SER A 61 9.11 0.02 -20.50
C SER A 61 9.88 -0.83 -19.48
N GLN A 62 10.44 -0.23 -18.42
CA GLN A 62 11.21 -0.97 -17.42
C GLN A 62 10.37 -2.07 -16.77
N PRO A 63 10.87 -3.34 -16.72
CA PRO A 63 10.14 -4.44 -16.12
C PRO A 63 9.96 -4.25 -14.60
N PHE A 64 8.89 -4.86 -14.06
CA PHE A 64 8.68 -4.87 -12.61
C PHE A 64 9.90 -5.49 -11.92
N PRO A 65 10.48 -4.85 -10.88
CA PRO A 65 11.68 -5.34 -10.22
C PRO A 65 11.49 -6.74 -9.63
N GLN A 66 12.56 -7.52 -9.66
CA GLN A 66 12.64 -8.82 -9.02
C GLN A 66 13.74 -8.79 -7.95
N PRO A 67 13.44 -8.28 -6.75
CA PRO A 67 14.43 -8.24 -5.68
C PRO A 67 14.79 -9.66 -5.21
N PRO A 68 15.98 -9.84 -4.58
CA PRO A 68 16.46 -11.17 -4.19
C PRO A 68 15.69 -11.78 -3.02
N GLY A 69 14.86 -10.99 -2.32
CA GLY A 69 14.14 -11.42 -1.14
C GLY A 69 12.74 -10.86 -1.06
N LYS A 70 11.97 -11.31 -0.04
CA LYS A 70 10.57 -10.98 0.18
C LYS A 70 10.34 -10.02 1.35
N LYS A 71 11.41 -9.69 2.10
CA LYS A 71 11.32 -8.86 3.29
C LYS A 71 10.86 -7.44 2.96
N GLY A 72 9.78 -7.03 3.59
CA GLY A 72 9.18 -5.71 3.42
C GLY A 72 8.66 -5.12 4.72
N LEU A 73 8.42 -3.81 4.71
CA LEU A 73 7.96 -3.07 5.87
C LEU A 73 6.98 -1.97 5.45
N GLN A 74 5.92 -1.76 6.21
CA GLN A 74 5.16 -0.52 6.16
C GLN A 74 5.98 0.56 6.88
N VAL A 75 6.55 1.47 6.09
CA VAL A 75 7.67 2.31 6.53
C VAL A 75 7.19 3.55 7.28
N GLN A 76 7.77 3.75 8.47
CA GLN A 76 7.64 5.00 9.23
C GLN A 76 8.99 5.73 9.32
N MET A 77 10.09 5.00 9.55
CA MET A 77 11.45 5.53 9.65
C MET A 77 12.26 5.05 8.44
N VAL A 78 12.46 5.90 7.45
CA VAL A 78 13.05 5.53 6.16
C VAL A 78 14.47 4.98 6.31
N ASP A 79 15.33 5.68 7.07
CA ASP A 79 16.73 5.29 7.25
C ASP A 79 16.86 3.94 7.98
N ASP A 80 16.03 3.70 9.00
CA ASP A 80 16.00 2.43 9.73
C ASP A 80 15.50 1.29 8.83
N ALA A 81 14.46 1.54 8.02
CA ALA A 81 13.96 0.55 7.06
C ALA A 81 15.03 0.14 6.03
N ILE A 82 15.80 1.11 5.52
CA ILE A 82 16.92 0.83 4.62
C ILE A 82 18.01 0.02 5.35
N ALA A 83 18.35 0.39 6.59
CA ALA A 83 19.34 -0.33 7.40
C ALA A 83 18.90 -1.76 7.77
N LEU A 84 17.61 -2.02 7.89
CA LEU A 84 17.02 -3.35 8.05
C LEU A 84 17.18 -4.23 6.80
N GLY A 85 17.60 -3.65 5.67
CA GLY A 85 17.79 -4.36 4.40
C GLY A 85 16.48 -4.90 3.83
N ILE A 86 15.42 -4.10 3.86
CA ILE A 86 14.15 -4.46 3.23
C ILE A 86 14.27 -4.42 1.71
N HIS A 87 13.47 -5.21 1.02
CA HIS A 87 13.36 -5.22 -0.45
C HIS A 87 12.04 -4.62 -0.93
N HIS A 88 11.06 -4.50 -0.03
CA HIS A 88 9.73 -4.00 -0.31
C HIS A 88 9.32 -2.98 0.76
N ALA A 89 8.65 -1.91 0.35
CA ALA A 89 8.16 -0.88 1.26
C ALA A 89 6.73 -0.50 0.90
N ALA A 90 5.84 -0.40 1.88
CA ALA A 90 4.51 0.16 1.67
C ALA A 90 4.40 1.53 2.34
N ILE A 91 3.75 2.48 1.63
CA ILE A 91 3.51 3.85 2.05
C ILE A 91 2.02 4.16 1.88
N ASN A 92 1.36 4.63 2.94
CA ASN A 92 -0.01 5.08 2.90
C ASN A 92 -0.12 6.43 2.17
N ILE A 93 -1.04 6.51 1.22
CA ILE A 93 -1.39 7.75 0.52
C ILE A 93 -2.85 8.09 0.79
N ASP A 94 -3.08 9.12 1.61
CA ASP A 94 -4.40 9.67 1.84
C ASP A 94 -4.80 10.59 0.66
N LEU A 95 -5.65 10.07 -0.22
CA LEU A 95 -6.13 10.81 -1.39
C LEU A 95 -6.95 12.04 -1.00
N THR A 96 -7.66 11.98 0.15
CA THR A 96 -8.44 13.10 0.67
C THR A 96 -7.54 14.23 1.17
N ALA A 97 -6.43 13.89 1.85
CA ALA A 97 -5.45 14.88 2.27
C ALA A 97 -4.69 15.51 1.08
N LEU A 98 -4.49 14.75 0.01
CA LEU A 98 -3.86 15.24 -1.20
C LEU A 98 -4.76 16.20 -1.99
N PHE A 99 -6.06 15.94 -2.10
CA PHE A 99 -7.00 16.73 -2.89
C PHE A 99 -7.28 18.12 -2.30
N ARG A 100 -7.39 19.13 -3.18
CA ARG A 100 -7.80 20.51 -2.87
C ARG A 100 -9.01 20.90 -3.73
N PRO A 101 -10.19 21.17 -3.16
CA PRO A 101 -11.37 21.58 -3.94
C PRO A 101 -11.19 22.94 -4.65
N LYS A 102 -10.30 23.77 -4.12
CA LYS A 102 -9.97 25.11 -4.66
C LYS A 102 -8.48 25.37 -4.51
N PRO A 103 -7.88 26.18 -5.39
CA PRO A 103 -6.47 26.56 -5.27
C PRO A 103 -6.24 27.47 -4.04
N ASP A 104 -5.09 27.27 -3.40
CA ASP A 104 -4.55 28.07 -2.31
C ASP A 104 -3.02 28.20 -2.45
N ASN A 105 -2.34 28.75 -1.43
CA ASN A 105 -0.89 28.91 -1.45
C ASN A 105 -0.12 27.58 -1.40
N ASP A 106 -0.77 26.48 -1.01
CA ASP A 106 -0.20 25.12 -0.93
C ASP A 106 -0.57 24.25 -2.14
N THR A 107 -0.98 24.85 -3.25
CA THR A 107 -1.53 24.10 -4.39
C THR A 107 -0.49 23.79 -5.46
N ILE A 108 -0.50 22.53 -5.94
CA ILE A 108 0.00 22.12 -7.26
C ILE A 108 -1.21 22.11 -8.19
N GLN A 109 -1.12 22.83 -9.30
CA GLN A 109 -2.09 22.72 -10.39
C GLN A 109 -1.67 21.59 -11.33
N PHE A 110 -2.58 20.69 -11.65
CA PHE A 110 -2.39 19.56 -12.53
C PHE A 110 -3.49 19.55 -13.62
N ARG A 111 -3.10 19.46 -14.87
CA ARG A 111 -4.03 19.42 -16.02
C ARG A 111 -4.30 17.97 -16.39
N HIS A 112 -5.57 17.55 -16.36
CA HIS A 112 -6.01 16.22 -16.78
C HIS A 112 -7.42 16.27 -17.36
N ASP A 113 -7.67 15.59 -18.49
CA ASP A 113 -8.95 15.58 -19.21
C ASP A 113 -9.53 16.99 -19.45
N ASP A 114 -8.68 17.90 -19.97
CA ASP A 114 -9.02 19.29 -20.25
C ASP A 114 -9.51 20.12 -19.06
N GLN A 115 -9.31 19.64 -17.85
CA GLN A 115 -9.65 20.31 -16.58
C GLN A 115 -8.43 20.53 -15.73
N ASP A 116 -8.42 21.60 -14.91
CA ASP A 116 -7.43 21.87 -13.89
C ASP A 116 -7.85 21.26 -12.57
N TRP A 117 -6.92 20.51 -11.98
CA TRP A 117 -7.07 19.87 -10.66
C TRP A 117 -6.06 20.47 -9.69
N PHE A 118 -6.42 20.52 -8.42
CA PHE A 118 -5.61 21.16 -7.40
C PHE A 118 -5.24 20.14 -6.32
N LEU A 119 -3.94 20.05 -6.02
CA LEU A 119 -3.39 19.05 -5.11
C LEU A 119 -2.47 19.71 -4.08
N SER A 120 -2.38 19.14 -2.88
CA SER A 120 -1.53 19.66 -1.82
C SER A 120 -0.04 19.51 -2.13
N ARG A 121 0.65 20.64 -2.23
CA ARG A 121 2.11 20.68 -2.42
C ARG A 121 2.86 20.12 -1.22
N SER A 122 2.46 20.51 -0.02
CA SER A 122 3.11 20.10 1.22
C SER A 122 2.93 18.60 1.46
N TYR A 123 1.74 18.06 1.17
CA TYR A 123 1.47 16.62 1.29
C TYR A 123 2.26 15.82 0.25
N ALA A 124 2.25 16.22 -1.02
CA ALA A 124 3.06 15.59 -2.07
C ALA A 124 4.56 15.59 -1.70
N ALA A 125 5.08 16.73 -1.23
CA ALA A 125 6.47 16.80 -0.75
C ALA A 125 6.75 15.91 0.46
N SER A 126 5.75 15.61 1.30
CA SER A 126 5.91 14.65 2.41
C SER A 126 6.02 13.20 1.92
N LEU A 127 5.29 12.86 0.86
CA LEU A 127 5.39 11.57 0.19
C LEU A 127 6.75 11.41 -0.51
N ASP A 128 7.23 12.47 -1.21
CA ASP A 128 8.55 12.44 -1.88
C ASP A 128 9.68 12.12 -0.89
N ARG A 129 9.64 12.71 0.30
CA ARG A 129 10.65 12.46 1.36
C ARG A 129 10.68 11.01 1.85
N GLN A 130 9.61 10.25 1.65
CA GLN A 130 9.55 8.82 1.99
C GLN A 130 9.87 7.96 0.77
N ILE A 131 9.23 8.22 -0.37
CA ILE A 131 9.29 7.39 -1.57
C ILE A 131 10.66 7.45 -2.25
N ARG A 132 11.20 8.67 -2.42
CA ARG A 132 12.46 8.87 -3.13
C ARG A 132 13.63 8.08 -2.53
N PRO A 133 13.99 8.20 -1.24
CA PRO A 133 15.14 7.47 -0.69
C PRO A 133 14.95 5.96 -0.72
N LEU A 134 13.73 5.45 -0.57
CA LEU A 134 13.43 4.03 -0.73
C LEU A 134 13.65 3.57 -2.19
N SER A 135 13.16 4.35 -3.14
CA SER A 135 13.36 4.11 -4.58
C SER A 135 14.84 4.18 -4.97
N ASP A 136 15.60 5.17 -4.49
CA ASP A 136 17.04 5.33 -4.71
C ASP A 136 17.83 4.13 -4.15
N ALA A 137 17.35 3.55 -3.04
CA ALA A 137 17.89 2.32 -2.44
C ALA A 137 17.45 1.04 -3.21
N ARG A 138 16.74 1.16 -4.35
CA ARG A 138 16.21 0.05 -5.16
C ARG A 138 15.21 -0.85 -4.43
N ILE A 139 14.53 -0.30 -3.44
CA ILE A 139 13.42 -0.95 -2.75
C ILE A 139 12.15 -0.81 -3.60
N VAL A 140 11.40 -1.89 -3.76
CA VAL A 140 10.11 -1.87 -4.46
C VAL A 140 9.08 -1.16 -3.60
N VAL A 141 8.65 0.03 -4.02
CA VAL A 141 7.68 0.83 -3.27
C VAL A 141 6.26 0.51 -3.73
N TYR A 142 5.37 0.29 -2.77
CA TYR A 142 3.93 0.12 -2.93
C TYR A 142 3.20 1.31 -2.31
N ALA A 143 2.29 1.91 -3.07
CA ALA A 143 1.37 2.94 -2.59
C ALA A 143 0.07 2.28 -2.13
N ILE A 144 -0.31 2.45 -0.87
CA ILE A 144 -1.63 2.06 -0.35
C ILE A 144 -2.54 3.27 -0.50
N LEU A 145 -3.50 3.20 -1.40
CA LEU A 145 -4.43 4.29 -1.71
C LEU A 145 -5.60 4.27 -0.72
N LEU A 146 -5.80 5.34 0.02
CA LEU A 146 -6.78 5.43 1.09
C LEU A 146 -7.59 6.73 0.99
N ALA A 147 -8.82 6.74 1.52
CA ALA A 147 -9.66 7.93 1.63
C ALA A 147 -10.16 8.06 3.08
N TYR A 148 -9.50 8.91 3.85
CA TYR A 148 -9.94 9.23 5.21
C TYR A 148 -10.94 10.39 5.22
N PRO A 149 -11.93 10.42 6.14
CA PRO A 149 -12.77 11.57 6.35
C PRO A 149 -11.94 12.80 6.72
N SER A 150 -12.09 13.90 5.97
CA SER A 150 -11.36 15.15 6.23
C SER A 150 -12.09 16.06 7.22
N HIS A 151 -13.34 15.74 7.56
CA HIS A 151 -14.25 16.60 8.31
C HIS A 151 -14.54 17.96 7.61
N GLN A 152 -14.32 18.03 6.30
CA GLN A 152 -14.66 19.16 5.44
C GLN A 152 -15.71 18.70 4.42
N ALA A 153 -16.99 19.02 4.67
CA ALA A 153 -18.12 18.46 3.92
C ALA A 153 -17.98 18.55 2.39
N ALA A 154 -17.47 19.68 1.88
CA ALA A 154 -17.30 19.86 0.43
C ALA A 154 -16.21 18.95 -0.17
N ARG A 155 -15.16 18.62 0.58
CA ARG A 155 -14.10 17.69 0.17
C ARG A 155 -14.60 16.26 0.28
N ASP A 156 -15.19 15.92 1.42
CA ASP A 156 -15.68 14.57 1.70
C ASP A 156 -16.78 14.16 0.71
N ALA A 157 -17.66 15.08 0.31
CA ALA A 157 -18.69 14.81 -0.69
C ALA A 157 -18.15 14.38 -2.07
N VAL A 158 -16.96 14.84 -2.43
CA VAL A 158 -16.31 14.47 -3.69
C VAL A 158 -15.45 13.20 -3.54
N MET A 159 -14.74 13.07 -2.42
CA MET A 159 -13.71 12.03 -2.23
C MET A 159 -14.27 10.71 -1.69
N LEU A 160 -15.24 10.78 -0.77
CA LEU A 160 -15.77 9.61 -0.08
C LEU A 160 -17.00 9.06 -0.80
N HIS A 161 -17.17 7.76 -0.76
CA HIS A 161 -18.34 7.11 -1.37
C HIS A 161 -19.64 7.68 -0.79
N PRO A 162 -20.64 8.11 -1.60
CA PRO A 162 -21.80 8.85 -1.12
C PRO A 162 -22.73 8.05 -0.19
N LYS A 163 -22.64 6.72 -0.19
CA LYS A 163 -23.36 5.85 0.75
C LYS A 163 -22.57 5.53 2.01
N ALA A 164 -21.31 5.98 2.14
CA ALA A 164 -20.54 5.75 3.36
C ALA A 164 -21.23 6.37 4.57
N HIS A 165 -21.44 5.59 5.62
CA HIS A 165 -22.17 6.05 6.81
C HIS A 165 -21.79 5.24 8.07
N GLY A 166 -22.17 5.79 9.22
CA GLY A 166 -21.87 5.18 10.52
C GLY A 166 -20.42 5.42 10.95
N GLU A 167 -19.94 4.57 11.85
CA GLU A 167 -18.55 4.61 12.32
C GLU A 167 -17.65 3.79 11.39
N PHE A 168 -16.62 4.40 10.83
CA PHE A 168 -15.62 3.76 10.00
C PHE A 168 -14.30 4.54 10.06
N THR A 169 -13.21 3.87 9.72
CA THR A 169 -11.88 4.49 9.66
C THR A 169 -11.57 4.99 8.25
N ILE A 170 -11.84 4.18 7.24
CA ILE A 170 -11.55 4.46 5.83
C ILE A 170 -12.85 4.33 5.02
N ALA A 171 -13.12 5.31 4.17
CA ALA A 171 -14.23 5.25 3.22
C ALA A 171 -13.83 4.55 1.92
N GLY A 172 -14.80 3.99 1.21
CA GLY A 172 -14.66 3.68 -0.20
C GLY A 172 -14.48 4.95 -1.03
N PHE A 173 -13.80 4.86 -2.15
CA PHE A 173 -13.65 5.98 -3.09
C PHE A 173 -14.98 6.32 -3.74
N ASN A 174 -15.21 7.60 -4.01
CA ASN A 174 -16.42 8.03 -4.72
C ASN A 174 -16.32 7.71 -6.22
N THR A 175 -16.54 6.45 -6.57
CA THR A 175 -16.67 6.01 -7.96
C THR A 175 -18.12 5.98 -8.44
N ALA A 176 -19.06 6.34 -7.56
CA ALA A 176 -20.49 6.31 -7.80
C ALA A 176 -21.00 7.59 -8.48
N SER A 177 -20.43 8.76 -8.17
CA SER A 177 -20.75 10.00 -8.86
C SER A 177 -19.77 10.30 -9.99
N GLU A 178 -20.25 11.01 -11.03
CA GLU A 178 -19.41 11.41 -12.15
C GLU A 178 -18.25 12.32 -11.71
N GLU A 179 -18.55 13.30 -10.83
CA GLU A 179 -17.54 14.21 -10.29
C GLU A 179 -16.50 13.44 -9.43
N GLY A 180 -16.95 12.53 -8.56
CA GLY A 180 -16.05 11.72 -7.74
C GLY A 180 -15.14 10.83 -8.57
N LEU A 181 -15.69 10.14 -9.58
CA LEU A 181 -14.89 9.28 -10.48
C LEU A 181 -13.87 10.09 -11.29
N ARG A 182 -14.24 11.27 -11.81
CA ARG A 182 -13.30 12.16 -12.52
C ARG A 182 -12.19 12.65 -11.57
N THR A 183 -12.56 13.07 -10.36
CA THR A 183 -11.60 13.49 -9.33
C THR A 183 -10.64 12.36 -8.97
N TYR A 184 -11.15 11.15 -8.74
CA TYR A 184 -10.35 9.97 -8.47
C TYR A 184 -9.33 9.72 -9.59
N LYS A 185 -9.79 9.66 -10.85
CA LYS A 185 -8.91 9.46 -12.01
C LYS A 185 -7.81 10.50 -12.10
N ALA A 186 -8.13 11.78 -11.93
CA ALA A 186 -7.15 12.86 -11.99
C ALA A 186 -6.11 12.77 -10.88
N ILE A 187 -6.50 12.41 -9.65
CA ILE A 187 -5.57 12.21 -8.54
C ILE A 187 -4.63 11.03 -8.81
N ILE A 188 -5.18 9.92 -9.31
CA ILE A 188 -4.35 8.75 -9.65
C ILE A 188 -3.42 9.05 -10.83
N ALA A 189 -3.86 9.76 -11.86
CA ALA A 189 -3.01 10.19 -12.97
C ALA A 189 -1.84 11.06 -12.47
N PHE A 190 -2.11 12.04 -11.59
CA PHE A 190 -1.07 12.84 -10.96
C PHE A 190 -0.05 11.98 -10.18
N LEU A 191 -0.52 11.03 -9.38
CA LEU A 191 0.35 10.16 -8.61
C LEU A 191 1.16 9.23 -9.52
N ALA A 192 0.54 8.66 -10.55
CA ALA A 192 1.20 7.79 -11.52
C ALA A 192 2.27 8.51 -12.31
N GLU A 193 2.01 9.75 -12.76
CA GLU A 193 3.01 10.61 -13.40
C GLU A 193 4.16 10.94 -12.44
N ARG A 194 3.84 11.47 -11.24
CA ARG A 194 4.82 11.91 -10.27
C ARG A 194 5.78 10.82 -9.84
N TYR A 195 5.26 9.61 -9.63
CA TYR A 195 6.03 8.45 -9.15
C TYR A 195 6.33 7.42 -10.25
N SER A 196 6.40 7.86 -11.51
CA SER A 196 6.80 7.03 -12.66
C SER A 196 8.30 6.71 -12.71
N GLY A 197 9.11 7.47 -11.97
CA GLY A 197 10.57 7.50 -12.08
C GLY A 197 11.10 8.58 -13.01
N LEU A 198 10.24 9.28 -13.77
CA LEU A 198 10.63 10.40 -14.64
C LEU A 198 11.07 11.63 -13.85
N HIS A 199 10.57 11.77 -12.62
CA HIS A 199 10.87 12.89 -11.74
C HIS A 199 11.93 12.47 -10.70
N PRO A 200 13.21 12.89 -10.84
CA PRO A 200 14.30 12.42 -9.98
C PRO A 200 14.10 12.79 -8.50
N ASP A 201 13.29 13.81 -8.23
CA ASP A 201 13.01 14.28 -6.87
C ASP A 201 11.86 13.55 -6.18
N SER A 202 11.12 12.71 -6.89
CA SER A 202 9.93 12.02 -6.37
C SER A 202 10.13 10.51 -6.15
N GLY A 203 11.02 9.87 -6.93
CA GLY A 203 11.24 8.43 -6.91
C GLY A 203 10.21 7.66 -7.73
N ARG A 204 10.09 6.34 -7.48
CA ARG A 204 9.20 5.46 -8.26
C ARG A 204 8.36 4.56 -7.37
N VAL A 205 7.08 4.45 -7.69
CA VAL A 205 6.13 3.48 -7.16
C VAL A 205 5.88 2.39 -8.21
N TRP A 206 6.01 1.14 -7.81
CA TRP A 206 5.82 -0.02 -8.67
C TRP A 206 4.49 -0.72 -8.44
N GLY A 207 4.02 -0.75 -7.20
CA GLY A 207 2.77 -1.40 -6.81
C GLY A 207 1.74 -0.39 -6.29
N TRP A 208 0.49 -0.58 -6.65
CA TRP A 208 -0.63 0.29 -6.30
C TRP A 208 -1.70 -0.56 -5.62
N ILE A 209 -1.80 -0.47 -4.30
CA ILE A 209 -2.78 -1.20 -3.50
C ILE A 209 -4.02 -0.32 -3.41
N VAL A 210 -5.13 -0.78 -3.98
CA VAL A 210 -6.35 0.01 -4.13
C VAL A 210 -7.27 -0.22 -2.94
N GLY A 211 -7.38 0.76 -2.06
CA GLY A 211 -8.16 0.66 -0.82
C GLY A 211 -7.50 -0.21 0.24
N ASN A 212 -8.24 -0.52 1.29
CA ASN A 212 -7.81 -1.37 2.40
C ASN A 212 -8.92 -2.33 2.78
N GLU A 213 -8.64 -3.64 2.89
CA GLU A 213 -9.53 -4.70 3.38
C GLU A 213 -10.97 -4.57 2.87
N VAL A 214 -11.11 -4.46 1.54
CA VAL A 214 -12.39 -4.11 0.89
C VAL A 214 -13.50 -5.13 1.12
N ASN A 215 -13.16 -6.34 1.55
CA ASN A 215 -14.12 -7.37 1.96
C ASN A 215 -14.69 -7.14 3.38
N SER A 216 -13.96 -6.43 4.25
CA SER A 216 -14.41 -5.94 5.57
C SER A 216 -14.76 -4.46 5.53
N GLN A 217 -15.56 -4.12 4.51
CA GLN A 217 -15.79 -2.76 4.06
C GLN A 217 -16.40 -1.83 5.13
N LYS A 218 -17.14 -2.34 6.10
CA LYS A 218 -17.77 -1.50 7.13
C LYS A 218 -16.79 -0.53 7.79
N VAL A 219 -15.58 -0.99 8.08
CA VAL A 219 -14.57 -0.22 8.82
C VAL A 219 -13.49 0.31 7.89
N TRP A 220 -13.04 -0.52 6.93
CA TRP A 220 -11.79 -0.31 6.21
C TRP A 220 -11.93 0.13 4.76
N TYR A 221 -13.16 0.16 4.23
CA TYR A 221 -13.47 0.67 2.88
C TYR A 221 -14.96 1.01 2.77
N ASN A 222 -15.51 1.84 3.66
CA ASN A 222 -16.94 2.01 3.83
C ASN A 222 -17.66 2.49 2.56
N LEU A 223 -18.49 1.59 2.01
CA LEU A 223 -19.38 1.83 0.87
C LEU A 223 -20.86 1.98 1.30
N GLY A 224 -21.12 1.96 2.61
CA GLY A 224 -22.48 1.81 3.14
C GLY A 224 -23.00 0.38 3.06
N GLN A 225 -24.30 0.22 3.12
CA GLN A 225 -24.92 -1.10 2.94
C GLN A 225 -25.02 -1.42 1.45
N MET A 226 -24.29 -2.44 1.01
CA MET A 226 -24.27 -2.90 -0.37
C MET A 226 -24.33 -4.43 -0.46
N THR A 227 -24.95 -4.94 -1.49
CA THR A 227 -24.76 -6.34 -1.87
C THR A 227 -23.33 -6.57 -2.35
N LEU A 228 -22.84 -7.82 -2.26
CA LEU A 228 -21.53 -8.16 -2.80
C LEU A 228 -21.38 -7.76 -4.29
N ALA A 229 -22.46 -7.84 -5.07
CA ALA A 229 -22.43 -7.47 -6.49
C ALA A 229 -22.21 -5.98 -6.70
N GLU A 230 -22.88 -5.14 -5.93
CA GLU A 230 -22.71 -3.69 -5.96
C GLU A 230 -21.32 -3.29 -5.48
N ALA A 231 -20.87 -3.82 -4.34
CA ALA A 231 -19.54 -3.54 -3.79
C ALA A 231 -18.40 -3.90 -4.77
N VAL A 232 -18.48 -5.09 -5.39
CA VAL A 232 -17.52 -5.51 -6.41
C VAL A 232 -17.56 -4.58 -7.63
N SER A 233 -18.76 -4.13 -8.06
CA SER A 233 -18.88 -3.23 -9.22
C SER A 233 -18.28 -1.85 -8.93
N GLU A 234 -18.49 -1.29 -7.74
CA GLU A 234 -17.88 -0.02 -7.35
C GLU A 234 -16.36 -0.13 -7.20
N TYR A 235 -15.90 -1.21 -6.58
CA TYR A 235 -14.47 -1.43 -6.38
C TYR A 235 -13.73 -1.67 -7.71
N GLU A 236 -14.32 -2.41 -8.64
CA GLU A 236 -13.74 -2.67 -9.96
C GLU A 236 -13.50 -1.38 -10.73
N LYS A 237 -14.39 -0.38 -10.65
CA LYS A 237 -14.20 0.94 -11.26
C LYS A 237 -12.94 1.63 -10.73
N ALA A 238 -12.72 1.58 -9.41
CA ALA A 238 -11.53 2.16 -8.79
C ALA A 238 -10.25 1.44 -9.23
N VAL A 239 -10.24 0.11 -9.21
CA VAL A 239 -9.07 -0.68 -9.62
C VAL A 239 -8.75 -0.48 -11.09
N ARG A 240 -9.74 -0.50 -11.97
CA ARG A 240 -9.56 -0.26 -13.40
C ARG A 240 -9.05 1.14 -13.68
N ALA A 241 -9.63 2.17 -13.06
CA ALA A 241 -9.16 3.54 -13.21
C ALA A 241 -7.70 3.72 -12.73
N THR A 242 -7.32 3.01 -11.65
CA THR A 242 -5.93 3.00 -11.18
C THR A 242 -5.02 2.30 -12.18
N HIS A 243 -5.41 1.12 -12.66
CA HIS A 243 -4.65 0.38 -13.66
C HIS A 243 -4.43 1.23 -14.93
N ASP A 244 -5.48 1.82 -15.47
CA ASP A 244 -5.41 2.59 -16.71
C ASP A 244 -4.47 3.80 -16.56
N ALA A 245 -4.61 4.57 -15.47
CA ALA A 245 -3.71 5.70 -15.19
C ALA A 245 -2.25 5.26 -15.00
N VAL A 246 -2.00 4.15 -14.30
CA VAL A 246 -0.64 3.60 -14.11
C VAL A 246 -0.05 3.16 -15.45
N ARG A 247 -0.86 2.57 -16.34
CA ARG A 247 -0.41 2.12 -17.67
C ARG A 247 -0.01 3.27 -18.62
N GLU A 248 -0.46 4.47 -18.37
CA GLU A 248 0.01 5.64 -19.12
C GLU A 248 1.52 5.89 -18.89
N TYR A 249 2.03 5.57 -17.70
CA TYR A 249 3.40 5.87 -17.27
C TYR A 249 4.28 4.64 -16.99
N SER A 250 3.68 3.43 -16.90
CA SER A 250 4.43 2.20 -16.62
C SER A 250 3.74 0.98 -17.22
N ASP A 251 4.37 0.31 -18.20
CA ASP A 251 3.86 -0.91 -18.82
C ASP A 251 3.83 -2.10 -17.84
N HIS A 252 4.58 -2.02 -16.76
CA HIS A 252 4.77 -3.10 -15.79
C HIS A 252 4.40 -2.74 -14.34
N GLY A 253 3.89 -1.53 -14.09
CA GLY A 253 3.32 -1.17 -12.78
C GLY A 253 2.14 -2.07 -12.43
N ARG A 254 2.01 -2.50 -11.18
CA ARG A 254 1.01 -3.49 -10.75
C ARG A 254 -0.05 -2.90 -9.84
N CYS A 255 -1.32 -3.25 -10.09
CA CYS A 255 -2.44 -2.92 -9.23
C CYS A 255 -2.85 -4.14 -8.39
N TYR A 256 -3.13 -3.92 -7.10
CA TYR A 256 -3.45 -4.96 -6.14
C TYR A 256 -4.80 -4.72 -5.48
N LEU A 257 -5.60 -5.79 -5.38
CA LEU A 257 -6.82 -5.84 -4.59
C LEU A 257 -6.45 -6.10 -3.13
N SER A 258 -6.99 -5.33 -2.19
CA SER A 258 -6.68 -5.45 -0.76
C SER A 258 -7.75 -6.25 -0.01
N PHE A 259 -7.35 -7.33 0.67
CA PHE A 259 -8.24 -8.20 1.43
C PHE A 259 -7.67 -8.57 2.79
N ASP A 260 -8.55 -8.73 3.78
CA ASP A 260 -8.23 -9.32 5.07
C ASP A 260 -8.26 -10.86 5.08
N HIS A 261 -8.09 -11.46 6.27
CA HIS A 261 -8.00 -12.90 6.46
C HIS A 261 -9.33 -13.66 6.35
N PHE A 262 -10.51 -13.00 6.31
CA PHE A 262 -11.81 -13.67 6.22
C PHE A 262 -12.03 -14.29 4.84
N TRP A 263 -11.74 -15.60 4.72
CA TRP A 263 -11.74 -16.26 3.43
C TRP A 263 -13.11 -16.76 2.98
N THR A 264 -13.79 -17.63 3.77
CA THR A 264 -15.20 -18.01 3.57
C THR A 264 -16.09 -17.46 4.67
N ALA A 265 -15.50 -16.99 5.75
CA ALA A 265 -16.19 -16.25 6.81
C ALA A 265 -16.38 -14.77 6.45
N ARG A 266 -17.05 -14.04 7.33
CA ARG A 266 -17.21 -12.57 7.32
C ARG A 266 -16.70 -12.00 8.62
N MET A 267 -16.41 -10.70 8.65
CA MET A 267 -16.12 -9.98 9.88
C MET A 267 -17.26 -10.22 10.91
N PRO A 268 -16.95 -10.57 12.15
CA PRO A 268 -17.96 -10.79 13.17
C PRO A 268 -18.73 -9.51 13.54
N GLY A 269 -20.04 -9.65 13.82
CA GLY A 269 -20.86 -8.54 14.33
C GLY A 269 -21.32 -7.54 13.27
N VAL A 270 -21.16 -7.85 12.00
CA VAL A 270 -21.61 -7.02 10.85
C VAL A 270 -22.57 -7.81 9.96
N THR A 271 -23.34 -7.10 9.12
CA THR A 271 -24.29 -7.71 8.19
C THR A 271 -23.60 -8.22 6.92
N GLU A 272 -24.32 -9.01 6.12
CA GLU A 272 -23.84 -9.47 4.80
C GLU A 272 -23.69 -8.35 3.76
N GLN A 273 -24.22 -7.16 4.05
CA GLN A 273 -24.05 -5.96 3.23
C GLN A 273 -22.90 -5.07 3.70
N GLU A 274 -22.21 -5.45 4.78
CA GLU A 274 -21.11 -4.70 5.39
C GLU A 274 -19.77 -5.46 5.39
N SER A 275 -19.82 -6.79 5.17
CA SER A 275 -18.61 -7.62 4.99
C SER A 275 -18.91 -8.82 4.10
N TYR A 276 -17.90 -9.27 3.38
CA TYR A 276 -18.00 -10.31 2.36
C TYR A 276 -16.87 -11.34 2.52
N PRO A 277 -17.10 -12.65 2.23
CA PRO A 277 -16.02 -13.60 2.10
C PRO A 277 -15.05 -13.22 0.97
N THR A 278 -13.76 -13.17 1.24
CA THR A 278 -12.72 -12.85 0.24
C THR A 278 -12.82 -13.72 -1.00
N ARG A 279 -13.02 -15.03 -0.81
CA ARG A 279 -13.13 -15.99 -1.92
C ARG A 279 -14.25 -15.62 -2.90
N GLU A 280 -15.42 -15.28 -2.39
CA GLU A 280 -16.58 -14.92 -3.23
C GLU A 280 -16.39 -13.55 -3.87
N PHE A 281 -15.73 -12.62 -3.17
CA PHE A 281 -15.38 -11.31 -3.72
C PHE A 281 -14.41 -11.47 -4.90
N LEU A 282 -13.30 -12.20 -4.74
CA LEU A 282 -12.33 -12.49 -5.79
C LEU A 282 -12.96 -13.15 -7.01
N LYS A 283 -13.77 -14.19 -6.80
CA LYS A 283 -14.47 -14.90 -7.88
C LYS A 283 -15.38 -13.95 -8.68
N ARG A 284 -16.14 -13.12 -7.98
CA ARG A 284 -17.05 -12.17 -8.62
C ARG A 284 -16.29 -11.03 -9.32
N PHE A 285 -15.23 -10.54 -8.71
CA PHE A 285 -14.36 -9.51 -9.31
C PHE A 285 -13.72 -10.01 -10.60
N ALA A 286 -13.09 -11.19 -10.58
CA ALA A 286 -12.48 -11.80 -11.76
C ALA A 286 -13.47 -12.00 -12.90
N ARG A 287 -14.70 -12.44 -12.60
CA ARG A 287 -15.75 -12.58 -13.59
C ARG A 287 -16.13 -11.24 -14.20
N LEU A 288 -16.39 -10.22 -13.37
CA LEU A 288 -16.77 -8.88 -13.83
C LEU A 288 -15.66 -8.23 -14.65
N ALA A 289 -14.41 -8.34 -14.22
CA ALA A 289 -13.26 -7.82 -14.96
C ALA A 289 -13.18 -8.41 -16.36
N ARG A 290 -13.39 -9.73 -16.51
CA ARG A 290 -13.42 -10.39 -17.83
C ARG A 290 -14.59 -9.96 -18.69
N GLU A 291 -15.78 -9.82 -18.12
CA GLU A 291 -16.98 -9.34 -18.83
C GLU A 291 -16.79 -7.93 -19.40
N ARG A 292 -15.97 -7.08 -18.74
CA ARG A 292 -15.67 -5.69 -19.13
C ARG A 292 -14.34 -5.51 -19.89
N GLY A 293 -13.68 -6.60 -20.29
CA GLY A 293 -12.31 -6.59 -20.81
C GLY A 293 -11.32 -6.77 -19.67
N ASP A 294 -10.72 -7.96 -19.57
CA ASP A 294 -9.79 -8.29 -18.47
C ASP A 294 -8.56 -7.38 -18.50
N PHE A 295 -7.93 -7.18 -17.35
CA PHE A 295 -6.72 -6.40 -17.17
C PHE A 295 -5.84 -7.00 -16.09
N GLU A 296 -4.59 -6.53 -15.98
CA GLU A 296 -3.63 -7.05 -15.01
C GLU A 296 -3.90 -6.48 -13.62
N TRP A 297 -4.45 -7.31 -12.74
CA TRP A 297 -4.60 -7.05 -11.31
C TRP A 297 -4.01 -8.21 -10.49
N HIS A 298 -3.64 -7.95 -9.26
CA HIS A 298 -2.99 -8.86 -8.33
C HIS A 298 -3.66 -8.82 -6.96
N VAL A 299 -3.16 -9.57 -5.97
CA VAL A 299 -3.75 -9.66 -4.64
C VAL A 299 -2.79 -9.15 -3.58
N ALA A 300 -3.27 -8.26 -2.72
CA ALA A 300 -2.66 -7.80 -1.48
C ALA A 300 -3.48 -8.39 -0.33
N GLN A 301 -2.96 -9.45 0.30
CA GLN A 301 -3.64 -10.18 1.37
C GLN A 301 -3.09 -9.79 2.72
N HIS A 302 -3.96 -9.70 3.74
CA HIS A 302 -3.61 -9.44 5.13
C HIS A 302 -3.88 -10.70 5.96
N PRO A 303 -2.92 -11.64 6.10
CA PRO A 303 -3.12 -12.91 6.78
C PRO A 303 -2.91 -12.80 8.29
N TYR A 304 -3.60 -11.86 8.93
CA TYR A 304 -3.56 -11.73 10.39
C TYR A 304 -3.96 -13.06 11.08
N PRO A 305 -3.48 -13.32 12.33
CA PRO A 305 -3.96 -14.45 13.11
C PRO A 305 -5.48 -14.45 13.31
N ASP A 306 -6.09 -15.63 13.51
CA ASP A 306 -7.52 -15.78 13.83
C ASP A 306 -7.96 -14.89 15.01
N ASP A 307 -7.10 -14.80 16.02
CA ASP A 307 -7.22 -13.88 17.15
C ASP A 307 -6.03 -12.93 17.15
N LEU A 308 -6.31 -11.66 16.85
CA LEU A 308 -5.29 -10.60 16.78
C LEU A 308 -4.52 -10.43 18.11
N GLY A 309 -5.12 -10.79 19.25
CA GLY A 309 -4.49 -10.76 20.56
C GLY A 309 -3.57 -11.95 20.83
N ASN A 310 -3.58 -13.01 20.00
CA ASN A 310 -2.80 -14.22 20.24
C ASN A 310 -1.60 -14.31 19.28
N PRO A 311 -0.34 -14.23 19.77
CA PRO A 311 0.84 -14.31 18.92
C PRO A 311 1.10 -15.71 18.32
N ARG A 312 0.40 -16.74 18.78
CA ARG A 312 0.61 -18.15 18.39
C ARG A 312 -0.16 -18.50 17.11
N THR A 313 0.09 -17.77 16.00
CA THR A 313 -0.61 -17.98 14.72
C THR A 313 -0.50 -19.41 14.17
N TRP A 314 0.51 -20.19 14.63
CA TRP A 314 0.62 -21.62 14.27
C TRP A 314 -0.49 -22.49 14.90
N LEU A 315 -1.24 -21.96 15.87
CA LEU A 315 -2.37 -22.62 16.52
C LEU A 315 -3.74 -22.15 16.01
N ASP A 316 -3.78 -21.28 15.01
CA ASP A 316 -5.03 -20.76 14.41
C ASP A 316 -5.99 -21.90 14.06
N GLN A 317 -7.19 -21.90 14.61
CA GLN A 317 -8.15 -23.00 14.46
C GLN A 317 -9.03 -22.85 13.23
N LEU A 318 -9.32 -21.61 12.83
CA LEU A 318 -10.17 -21.30 11.68
C LEU A 318 -9.39 -21.31 10.35
N ALA A 319 -8.06 -21.38 10.41
CA ALA A 319 -7.18 -21.55 9.27
C ALA A 319 -6.90 -23.03 8.98
N THR A 320 -7.77 -23.65 8.22
CA THR A 320 -7.67 -25.07 7.82
C THR A 320 -6.99 -25.23 6.45
N PRO A 321 -6.45 -26.42 6.08
CA PRO A 321 -5.83 -26.65 4.77
C PRO A 321 -6.85 -26.80 3.62
N SER A 322 -8.13 -26.59 3.89
CA SER A 322 -9.21 -26.68 2.91
C SER A 322 -9.41 -25.39 2.14
N VAL A 323 -9.84 -25.48 0.87
CA VAL A 323 -10.34 -24.33 0.10
C VAL A 323 -11.58 -23.68 0.75
N ASP A 324 -12.31 -24.43 1.56
CA ASP A 324 -13.45 -23.96 2.34
C ASP A 324 -13.07 -23.47 3.76
N SER A 325 -11.77 -23.22 3.99
CA SER A 325 -11.29 -22.64 5.24
C SER A 325 -12.06 -21.37 5.61
N PRO A 326 -12.48 -21.15 6.87
CA PRO A 326 -13.03 -19.88 7.29
C PRO A 326 -12.08 -18.71 7.08
N HIS A 327 -10.80 -18.88 7.45
CA HIS A 327 -9.77 -17.86 7.34
C HIS A 327 -8.58 -18.33 6.49
N VAL A 328 -7.85 -17.35 5.93
CA VAL A 328 -6.49 -17.54 5.40
C VAL A 328 -5.55 -16.71 6.23
N THR A 329 -4.79 -17.37 7.09
CA THR A 329 -3.76 -16.78 7.96
C THR A 329 -2.38 -17.32 7.58
N PHE A 330 -1.33 -16.99 8.33
CA PHE A 330 0.00 -17.58 8.10
C PHE A 330 0.00 -19.12 8.17
N ARG A 331 -0.95 -19.72 8.90
CA ARG A 331 -1.01 -21.17 9.05
C ARG A 331 -1.30 -21.90 7.74
N ASN A 332 -2.09 -21.32 6.83
CA ASN A 332 -2.59 -21.97 5.62
C ASN A 332 -2.49 -21.11 4.35
N LEU A 333 -1.42 -20.33 4.18
CA LEU A 333 -1.19 -19.48 3.01
C LEU A 333 -1.27 -20.23 1.68
N GLU A 334 -0.93 -21.54 1.67
CA GLU A 334 -1.03 -22.40 0.51
C GLU A 334 -2.45 -22.53 -0.05
N VAL A 335 -3.47 -22.31 0.76
CA VAL A 335 -4.87 -22.29 0.32
C VAL A 335 -5.11 -21.17 -0.69
N LEU A 336 -4.68 -19.94 -0.37
CA LEU A 336 -4.76 -18.79 -1.28
C LEU A 336 -3.89 -19.02 -2.52
N CYS A 337 -2.64 -19.46 -2.33
CA CYS A 337 -1.70 -19.68 -3.42
C CYS A 337 -2.23 -20.70 -4.45
N LYS A 338 -2.84 -21.78 -3.99
CA LYS A 338 -3.48 -22.79 -4.85
C LYS A 338 -4.75 -22.25 -5.51
N TYR A 339 -5.57 -21.50 -4.75
CA TYR A 339 -6.79 -20.91 -5.29
C TYR A 339 -6.50 -19.96 -6.46
N MET A 340 -5.46 -19.15 -6.37
CA MET A 340 -5.07 -18.20 -7.41
C MET A 340 -4.50 -18.87 -8.69
N GLN A 341 -4.33 -20.18 -8.71
CA GLN A 341 -3.92 -20.96 -9.90
C GLN A 341 -5.12 -21.46 -10.74
N GLN A 342 -6.36 -21.20 -10.31
CA GLN A 342 -7.55 -21.61 -11.06
C GLN A 342 -7.61 -20.85 -12.40
N PRO A 343 -8.02 -21.54 -13.50
CA PRO A 343 -8.03 -20.95 -14.84
C PRO A 343 -8.78 -19.62 -14.95
N GLU A 344 -9.84 -19.46 -14.17
CA GLU A 344 -10.66 -18.26 -14.14
C GLU A 344 -9.98 -17.06 -13.43
N LEU A 345 -8.87 -17.29 -12.74
CA LEU A 345 -8.11 -16.24 -12.05
C LEU A 345 -6.78 -15.89 -12.76
N LEU A 346 -6.43 -16.62 -13.81
CA LEU A 346 -5.18 -16.34 -14.54
C LEU A 346 -5.28 -15.04 -15.35
N TRP A 347 -4.15 -14.40 -15.55
CA TRP A 347 -3.94 -13.32 -16.51
C TRP A 347 -2.93 -13.77 -17.57
N ASN A 348 -3.33 -13.78 -18.85
CA ASN A 348 -2.49 -14.26 -19.94
C ASN A 348 -1.87 -15.64 -19.64
N GLN A 349 -2.69 -16.56 -19.08
CA GLN A 349 -2.30 -17.92 -18.69
C GLN A 349 -1.26 -17.99 -17.54
N GLN A 350 -0.95 -16.87 -16.89
CA GLN A 350 -0.05 -16.80 -15.74
C GLN A 350 -0.82 -16.52 -14.46
N PRO A 351 -0.43 -17.14 -13.33
CA PRO A 351 -1.01 -16.81 -12.03
C PRO A 351 -0.77 -15.34 -11.68
N ARG A 352 -1.81 -14.68 -11.18
CA ARG A 352 -1.69 -13.33 -10.62
C ARG A 352 -0.86 -13.39 -9.35
N ARG A 353 -0.01 -12.39 -9.13
CA ARG A 353 0.92 -12.35 -8.00
C ARG A 353 0.22 -12.00 -6.70
N ILE A 354 0.82 -12.39 -5.60
CA ILE A 354 0.34 -12.12 -4.25
C ILE A 354 1.43 -11.35 -3.50
N ILE A 355 1.04 -10.32 -2.78
CA ILE A 355 1.84 -9.73 -1.71
C ILE A 355 1.06 -9.84 -0.40
N LEU A 356 1.76 -9.97 0.72
CA LEU A 356 1.18 -9.83 2.04
C LEU A 356 1.48 -8.41 2.49
N SER A 357 0.50 -7.51 2.34
CA SER A 357 0.73 -6.06 2.41
C SER A 357 0.53 -5.45 3.77
N GLU A 358 -0.15 -6.15 4.67
CA GLU A 358 -0.35 -5.73 6.06
C GLU A 358 -0.60 -6.95 6.95
N GLN A 359 0.23 -7.12 7.94
CA GLN A 359 0.08 -8.13 9.00
C GLN A 359 1.10 -7.91 10.11
N GLY A 360 0.71 -8.26 11.33
CA GLY A 360 1.58 -8.18 12.49
C GLY A 360 1.22 -9.26 13.51
N ILE A 361 2.12 -9.50 14.45
CA ILE A 361 1.95 -10.41 15.59
C ILE A 361 1.96 -9.59 16.86
N HIS A 362 0.91 -9.72 17.67
CA HIS A 362 0.78 -8.98 18.92
C HIS A 362 1.82 -9.41 19.95
N CYS A 363 2.45 -8.45 20.62
CA CYS A 363 3.30 -8.67 21.78
C CYS A 363 2.46 -8.62 23.06
N LEU A 364 2.32 -9.74 23.75
CA LEU A 364 1.59 -9.83 25.03
C LEU A 364 2.35 -9.14 26.17
N ASP A 365 1.62 -8.58 27.13
CA ASP A 365 2.17 -7.98 28.35
C ASP A 365 2.51 -9.06 29.41
N ILE A 366 3.32 -10.04 29.04
CA ILE A 366 3.82 -11.11 29.90
C ILE A 366 5.33 -11.29 29.66
N ALA A 367 6.03 -11.98 30.53
CA ALA A 367 7.47 -12.15 30.45
C ALA A 367 7.95 -12.75 29.11
N GLU A 368 7.19 -13.68 28.54
CA GLU A 368 7.50 -14.37 27.28
C GLU A 368 6.94 -13.65 26.05
N GLY A 369 6.21 -12.53 26.22
CA GLY A 369 5.43 -11.89 25.17
C GLY A 369 6.25 -11.49 23.94
N GLU A 370 7.44 -10.92 24.15
CA GLU A 370 8.34 -10.53 23.06
C GLU A 370 8.93 -11.73 22.31
N ASN A 371 9.22 -12.82 23.04
CA ASN A 371 9.71 -14.07 22.44
C ASN A 371 8.58 -14.76 21.63
N LEU A 372 7.35 -14.71 22.11
CA LEU A 372 6.18 -15.22 21.39
C LEU A 372 5.93 -14.43 20.10
N GLN A 373 6.03 -13.10 20.15
CA GLN A 373 5.95 -12.24 18.97
C GLN A 373 7.01 -12.61 17.94
N ALA A 374 8.27 -12.75 18.38
CA ALA A 374 9.39 -13.13 17.53
C ALA A 374 9.21 -14.54 16.92
N ALA A 375 8.70 -15.51 17.70
CA ALA A 375 8.39 -16.84 17.20
C ALA A 375 7.25 -16.85 16.19
N GLY A 376 6.22 -16.02 16.39
CA GLY A 376 5.14 -15.82 15.44
C GLY A 376 5.65 -15.25 14.11
N PHE A 377 6.56 -14.28 14.15
CA PHE A 377 7.23 -13.78 12.94
C PHE A 377 8.07 -14.87 12.25
N ALA A 378 8.84 -15.66 13.00
CA ALA A 378 9.64 -16.74 12.41
C ALA A 378 8.77 -17.77 11.70
N PHE A 379 7.65 -18.17 12.32
CA PHE A 379 6.67 -19.06 11.69
C PHE A 379 6.09 -18.45 10.39
N ALA A 380 5.65 -17.20 10.44
CA ALA A 380 5.12 -16.49 9.31
C ALA A 380 6.13 -16.41 8.16
N TRP A 381 7.38 -16.08 8.47
CA TRP A 381 8.46 -15.99 7.49
C TRP A 381 8.73 -17.33 6.81
N GLU A 382 8.85 -18.42 7.58
CA GLU A 382 9.06 -19.76 7.04
C GLU A 382 7.92 -20.23 6.13
N LYS A 383 6.68 -19.87 6.46
CA LYS A 383 5.52 -20.15 5.59
C LYS A 383 5.61 -19.37 4.29
N VAL A 384 5.94 -18.08 4.34
CA VAL A 384 6.05 -17.19 3.16
C VAL A 384 7.22 -17.57 2.27
N ALA A 385 8.38 -17.91 2.85
CA ALA A 385 9.57 -18.29 2.10
C ALA A 385 9.32 -19.49 1.17
N ARG A 386 8.40 -20.38 1.55
CA ARG A 386 8.02 -21.59 0.81
C ARG A 386 6.97 -21.37 -0.29
N GLN A 387 6.39 -20.18 -0.40
CA GLN A 387 5.33 -19.87 -1.35
C GLN A 387 5.84 -19.03 -2.54
N PRO A 388 6.17 -19.63 -3.70
CA PRO A 388 6.72 -18.89 -4.85
C PRO A 388 5.72 -17.90 -5.47
N ALA A 389 4.41 -18.06 -5.20
CA ALA A 389 3.37 -17.14 -5.66
C ALA A 389 3.34 -15.82 -4.89
N ILE A 390 3.96 -15.78 -3.69
CA ILE A 390 4.03 -14.60 -2.83
C ILE A 390 5.34 -13.85 -3.10
N ASP A 391 5.23 -12.59 -3.53
CA ASP A 391 6.38 -11.74 -3.86
C ASP A 391 6.96 -11.00 -2.65
N ALA A 392 6.13 -10.65 -1.66
CA ALA A 392 6.54 -9.85 -0.50
C ALA A 392 5.77 -10.19 0.76
N LEU A 393 6.45 -10.11 1.91
CA LEU A 393 5.89 -10.02 3.25
C LEU A 393 6.20 -8.60 3.78
N ILE A 394 5.22 -7.71 3.73
CA ILE A 394 5.35 -6.32 4.17
C ILE A 394 4.81 -6.22 5.60
N TRP A 395 5.71 -6.16 6.57
CA TRP A 395 5.35 -6.19 7.99
C TRP A 395 4.65 -4.91 8.44
N HIS A 396 3.55 -5.03 9.13
CA HIS A 396 2.84 -4.00 9.87
C HIS A 396 3.02 -4.28 11.36
N ARG A 397 3.78 -3.48 12.11
CA ARG A 397 4.25 -2.16 11.68
C ARG A 397 5.67 -1.90 12.17
N HIS A 398 6.23 -0.74 11.78
CA HIS A 398 7.58 -0.34 12.17
C HIS A 398 7.70 -0.05 13.66
N VAL A 399 6.82 0.82 14.19
CA VAL A 399 6.75 1.23 15.61
C VAL A 399 5.34 1.00 16.13
N ASP A 400 5.17 0.58 17.37
CA ASP A 400 3.85 0.48 18.01
C ASP A 400 3.08 1.79 17.90
N HIS A 401 1.77 1.69 17.89
CA HIS A 401 0.89 2.85 17.73
C HIS A 401 -0.19 2.85 18.81
N ALA A 402 -0.32 3.97 19.52
CA ALA A 402 -1.22 4.08 20.66
C ALA A 402 -2.71 3.86 20.30
N HIS A 403 -3.10 4.09 19.03
CA HIS A 403 -4.47 3.93 18.54
C HIS A 403 -4.68 2.65 17.71
N GLU A 404 -3.90 1.60 17.96
CA GLU A 404 -4.02 0.28 17.29
C GLU A 404 -4.96 -0.69 18.03
N GLY A 405 -5.96 -0.18 18.74
CA GLY A 405 -6.89 -1.04 19.51
C GLY A 405 -6.23 -1.82 20.66
N GLY A 406 -5.06 -1.39 21.14
CA GLY A 406 -4.27 -2.06 22.17
C GLY A 406 -3.27 -3.10 21.64
N LEU A 407 -3.23 -3.30 20.32
CA LEU A 407 -2.26 -4.21 19.69
C LEU A 407 -0.85 -3.59 19.69
N LYS A 408 0.14 -4.43 19.95
CA LYS A 408 1.57 -4.09 19.97
C LYS A 408 2.27 -4.89 18.87
N LEU A 409 2.27 -4.35 17.64
CA LEU A 409 2.71 -5.04 16.43
C LEU A 409 4.11 -4.61 15.94
N GLY A 410 4.67 -3.54 16.56
CA GLY A 410 5.89 -2.89 16.12
C GLY A 410 7.15 -3.73 16.27
N LEU A 411 8.11 -3.49 15.38
CA LEU A 411 9.51 -3.88 15.60
C LEU A 411 10.12 -3.06 16.74
N TRP A 412 9.65 -1.81 16.88
CA TRP A 412 9.97 -0.91 17.97
C TRP A 412 8.77 -0.70 18.88
N THR A 413 9.01 -0.49 20.19
CA THR A 413 8.01 0.08 21.08
C THR A 413 7.85 1.58 20.81
N ASN A 414 6.70 2.15 21.16
CA ASN A 414 6.54 3.63 21.15
C ASN A 414 6.86 4.21 22.53
N LYS A 415 7.35 5.45 22.55
CA LYS A 415 7.55 6.21 23.80
C LYS A 415 6.23 6.39 24.53
N PRO A 416 6.19 6.23 25.85
CA PRO A 416 5.00 6.48 26.65
C PRO A 416 4.43 7.89 26.40
N GLY A 417 3.12 7.98 26.20
CA GLY A 417 2.43 9.24 25.96
C GLY A 417 2.56 9.81 24.55
N THR A 418 3.25 9.13 23.64
CA THR A 418 3.28 9.47 22.20
C THR A 418 2.42 8.52 21.38
N ILE A 419 2.07 8.93 20.17
CA ILE A 419 1.28 8.07 19.29
C ILE A 419 2.13 6.92 18.75
N SER A 420 3.32 7.24 18.20
CA SER A 420 4.21 6.25 17.56
C SER A 420 5.67 6.72 17.49
N ASP A 421 6.14 7.54 18.43
CA ASP A 421 7.57 7.88 18.49
C ASP A 421 8.36 6.65 18.93
N PRO A 422 9.43 6.25 18.24
CA PRO A 422 10.19 5.05 18.56
C PRO A 422 10.92 5.18 19.90
N ASP A 423 10.91 4.09 20.69
CA ASP A 423 11.60 4.00 21.98
C ASP A 423 12.72 2.96 21.97
N ARG A 424 12.38 1.67 21.99
CA ARG A 424 13.35 0.57 21.96
C ARG A 424 12.97 -0.51 20.96
N GLN A 425 13.97 -1.21 20.45
CA GLN A 425 13.79 -2.40 19.63
C GLN A 425 13.34 -3.59 20.46
N ARG A 426 12.42 -4.40 19.92
CA ARG A 426 12.07 -5.71 20.45
C ARG A 426 12.96 -6.82 19.85
N PRO A 427 13.00 -8.03 20.43
CA PRO A 427 13.72 -9.17 19.84
C PRO A 427 13.32 -9.49 18.40
N ILE A 428 12.05 -9.23 18.01
CA ILE A 428 11.58 -9.37 16.63
C ILE A 428 12.36 -8.47 15.65
N TYR A 429 12.86 -7.31 16.07
CA TYR A 429 13.64 -6.40 15.21
C TYR A 429 14.89 -7.10 14.66
N GLU A 430 15.67 -7.74 15.53
CA GLU A 430 16.88 -8.44 15.11
C GLU A 430 16.56 -9.67 14.26
N LEU A 431 15.50 -10.39 14.59
CA LEU A 431 15.03 -11.52 13.80
C LEU A 431 14.56 -11.07 12.41
N PHE A 432 13.79 -9.97 12.32
CA PHE A 432 13.38 -9.37 11.06
C PHE A 432 14.58 -8.91 10.22
N ARG A 433 15.60 -8.33 10.87
CA ARG A 433 16.83 -7.92 10.19
C ARG A 433 17.56 -9.09 9.52
N LYS A 434 17.50 -10.30 10.15
CA LYS A 434 18.13 -11.53 9.63
C LYS A 434 17.32 -12.24 8.55
N ALA A 435 16.04 -11.93 8.39
CA ALA A 435 15.23 -12.48 7.29
C ALA A 435 15.85 -12.12 5.92
N ASP A 436 15.78 -13.01 4.94
CA ASP A 436 16.44 -12.94 3.62
C ASP A 436 17.99 -12.94 3.68
N THR A 437 18.60 -13.34 4.78
CA THR A 437 20.06 -13.44 4.90
C THR A 437 20.53 -14.87 5.18
N SER A 438 21.81 -15.14 4.99
CA SER A 438 22.44 -16.42 5.34
C SER A 438 22.34 -16.75 6.85
N ASP A 439 22.14 -15.73 7.70
CA ASP A 439 22.07 -15.89 9.15
C ASP A 439 20.68 -16.32 9.64
N TRP A 440 19.68 -16.33 8.75
CA TRP A 440 18.29 -16.60 9.09
C TRP A 440 18.11 -17.93 9.85
N SER A 441 18.66 -19.02 9.33
CA SER A 441 18.48 -20.35 9.91
C SER A 441 18.95 -20.42 11.38
N ALA A 442 20.09 -19.80 11.68
CA ALA A 442 20.62 -19.73 13.02
C ALA A 442 19.77 -18.81 13.93
N ALA A 443 19.34 -17.67 13.43
CA ALA A 443 18.53 -16.72 14.17
C ALA A 443 17.14 -17.28 14.52
N ALA A 444 16.50 -17.95 13.57
CA ALA A 444 15.16 -18.51 13.72
C ALA A 444 15.12 -19.80 14.55
N ALA A 445 16.27 -20.44 14.84
CA ALA A 445 16.31 -21.69 15.60
C ALA A 445 15.72 -21.57 17.01
N SER A 446 15.83 -20.39 17.64
CA SER A 446 15.26 -20.13 18.98
C SER A 446 13.71 -20.15 19.00
N ALA A 447 13.05 -20.03 17.85
CA ALA A 447 11.59 -20.11 17.75
C ALA A 447 11.06 -21.55 17.75
N LEU A 448 11.86 -22.54 17.32
CA LEU A 448 11.44 -23.95 17.21
C LEU A 448 10.84 -24.51 18.50
N PRO A 449 11.52 -24.44 19.68
CA PRO A 449 10.97 -24.95 20.93
C PRO A 449 9.71 -24.17 21.38
N ILE A 450 9.58 -22.89 21.04
CA ILE A 450 8.40 -22.06 21.38
C ILE A 450 7.19 -22.51 20.55
N ILE A 451 7.42 -22.84 19.28
CA ILE A 451 6.39 -23.34 18.37
C ILE A 451 6.05 -24.80 18.67
N GLY A 452 6.99 -25.56 19.25
CA GLY A 452 6.81 -26.98 19.54
C GLY A 452 7.11 -27.90 18.36
N ILE A 453 8.09 -27.54 17.51
CA ILE A 453 8.56 -28.33 16.36
C ILE A 453 10.07 -28.54 16.44
N ASP A 454 10.57 -29.68 15.94
CA ASP A 454 11.99 -30.00 15.95
C ASP A 454 12.76 -29.34 14.80
N SER A 455 12.07 -29.08 13.69
CA SER A 455 12.68 -28.42 12.53
C SER A 455 11.60 -27.72 11.69
N TRP A 456 12.02 -26.75 10.89
CA TRP A 456 11.15 -26.05 9.92
C TRP A 456 10.60 -27.00 8.84
N ASP A 457 11.23 -28.13 8.58
CA ASP A 457 10.75 -29.12 7.59
C ASP A 457 9.44 -29.79 7.99
N ALA A 458 9.05 -29.70 9.26
CA ALA A 458 7.75 -30.16 9.73
C ALA A 458 6.57 -29.28 9.25
N LEU A 459 6.84 -28.07 8.73
CA LEU A 459 5.79 -27.19 8.22
C LEU A 459 5.29 -27.66 6.85
N PRO A 460 3.97 -27.64 6.59
CA PRO A 460 3.40 -27.94 5.28
C PRO A 460 3.90 -26.92 4.22
N ARG A 461 4.17 -27.47 3.02
CA ARG A 461 4.59 -26.71 1.84
C ARG A 461 3.40 -26.16 1.07
#